data_f45cf7412269ace1eb7d47c4fcfdd9f2
#
_entry.id   f45cf7412269ace1eb7d47c4fcfdd9f2
#
_cell.length_a   1.000
_cell.length_b   1.000
_cell.length_c   1.000
_cell.angle_alpha   90.00
_cell.angle_beta   90.00
_cell.angle_gamma   90.00
#
_symmetry.space_group_name_H-M   'P 1'
#
loop_
_entity.id
_entity.type
_entity.pdbx_description
1 polymer ?
#
loop_
_entity_poly.entity_id
_entity_poly.type
_entity_poly.pdbx_seq_one_letter_code
_entity_poly.pdbx_strand_id
1 'polypeptide(L)'
;LQPIANPKGQGQGLGLRGEAVVTVRDHRGRVKGQQTINNSLTDEVRVNLMKKITDGDAYPEILVPVRIICLLSNMYWTSMEMVGTNHSTSGVVNNQVTTEFSISGSKPLGTFDGSASISTVYLLSNSSQIGSATGDEIDPNVQIDDNDTIDVTYKIILSRSPDVSDDLMVRLGDILRGVDQNVTISRASLYNGATHLQQTAFTLQWGGTSSSANIRFNTITSLPDIATFYIYEGSGITTKVYSEAITVDGWGSGDNVIVPFSISLTA
;
A
#
# COMPACT_ATOMS: atom_id res chain seq x y z
N LEU A 1 -0.51 -37.22 7.66
CA LEU A 1 -0.23 -35.95 6.96
C LEU A 1 0.38 -34.98 7.96
N GLN A 2 1.71 -34.88 8.01
CA GLN A 2 2.38 -33.87 8.82
C GLN A 2 2.67 -32.65 7.94
N PRO A 3 2.43 -31.42 8.42
CA PRO A 3 2.94 -30.22 7.74
C PRO A 3 4.47 -30.26 7.82
N ILE A 4 5.12 -30.32 6.67
CA ILE A 4 6.57 -30.60 6.58
C ILE A 4 7.36 -29.34 6.24
N ALA A 5 6.73 -28.21 6.01
CA ALA A 5 7.46 -26.98 5.74
C ALA A 5 7.24 -25.97 6.86
N ASN A 6 8.33 -25.57 7.47
CA ASN A 6 8.34 -24.43 8.38
C ASN A 6 8.93 -23.23 7.63
N PRO A 7 8.11 -22.37 7.03
CA PRO A 7 8.63 -21.08 6.53
C PRO A 7 9.14 -20.31 7.75
N LYS A 8 10.34 -19.77 7.65
CA LYS A 8 10.92 -18.94 8.71
C LYS A 8 10.17 -17.62 8.93
N GLY A 9 9.22 -17.30 8.07
CA GLY A 9 8.46 -16.07 8.09
C GLY A 9 7.06 -16.27 8.67
N GLN A 10 6.81 -15.76 9.84
CA GLN A 10 5.46 -15.38 10.23
C GLN A 10 5.04 -14.25 9.30
N GLY A 11 3.95 -14.46 8.56
CA GLY A 11 3.21 -13.53 7.73
C GLY A 11 3.99 -12.37 7.13
N GLN A 12 4.11 -12.31 5.82
CA GLN A 12 4.81 -11.22 5.14
C GLN A 12 4.05 -9.91 5.38
N GLY A 13 4.61 -9.05 6.22
CA GLY A 13 4.06 -7.73 6.50
C GLY A 13 4.39 -6.74 5.38
N LEU A 14 3.36 -6.12 4.82
CA LEU A 14 3.47 -4.90 4.07
C LEU A 14 3.08 -3.75 5.00
N GLY A 15 3.98 -2.80 5.24
CA GLY A 15 3.66 -1.58 5.97
C GLY A 15 2.98 -0.57 5.05
N LEU A 16 1.97 0.12 5.56
CA LEU A 16 1.25 1.15 4.83
C LEU A 16 1.08 2.38 5.72
N ARG A 17 1.70 3.49 5.35
CA ARG A 17 1.61 4.75 6.09
C ARG A 17 1.35 5.93 5.17
N GLY A 18 0.81 7.01 5.73
CA GLY A 18 0.63 8.28 5.06
C GLY A 18 1.64 9.32 5.55
N GLU A 19 1.93 10.29 4.69
CA GLU A 19 2.69 11.50 4.99
C GLU A 19 2.07 12.65 4.21
N ALA A 20 1.78 13.77 4.87
CA ALA A 20 1.34 14.97 4.20
C ALA A 20 2.40 16.07 4.36
N VAL A 21 2.79 16.69 3.26
CA VAL A 21 3.63 17.87 3.25
C VAL A 21 2.76 19.07 2.88
N VAL A 22 2.63 20.01 3.80
CA VAL A 22 1.86 21.24 3.60
C VAL A 22 2.81 22.41 3.50
N THR A 23 2.68 23.18 2.43
CA THR A 23 3.47 24.41 2.20
C THR A 23 2.52 25.58 2.00
N VAL A 24 2.67 26.62 2.79
CA VAL A 24 1.93 27.88 2.62
C VAL A 24 2.84 28.90 1.95
N ARG A 25 2.35 29.53 0.89
CA ARG A 25 3.05 30.59 0.15
C ARG A 25 2.26 31.89 0.15
N ASP A 26 2.96 32.99 0.28
CA ASP A 26 2.35 34.31 0.14
C ASP A 26 1.96 34.61 -1.33
N HIS A 27 1.24 35.72 -1.54
CA HIS A 27 0.82 36.19 -2.86
C HIS A 27 1.98 36.44 -3.86
N ARG A 28 3.22 36.42 -3.39
CA ARG A 28 4.44 36.53 -4.22
C ARG A 28 5.11 35.18 -4.45
N GLY A 29 4.50 34.10 -4.00
CA GLY A 29 5.02 32.73 -4.11
C GLY A 29 6.12 32.35 -3.09
N ARG A 30 6.45 33.24 -2.12
CA ARG A 30 7.45 32.94 -1.10
C ARG A 30 6.85 32.03 -0.03
N VAL A 31 7.63 31.05 0.41
CA VAL A 31 7.21 30.13 1.48
C VAL A 31 7.08 30.88 2.81
N LYS A 32 5.91 30.88 3.39
CA LYS A 32 5.61 31.38 4.75
C LYS A 32 5.87 30.31 5.80
N GLY A 33 5.56 29.06 5.47
CA GLY A 33 5.79 27.92 6.32
C GLY A 33 5.63 26.61 5.56
N GLN A 34 6.29 25.59 6.07
CA GLN A 34 6.20 24.22 5.54
C GLN A 34 6.25 23.24 6.69
N GLN A 35 5.40 22.22 6.63
CA GLN A 35 5.39 21.17 7.62
C GLN A 35 5.16 19.80 6.97
N THR A 36 5.85 18.80 7.51
CA THR A 36 5.62 17.39 7.19
C THR A 36 4.89 16.74 8.35
N ILE A 37 3.80 16.05 8.04
CA ILE A 37 2.92 15.43 9.00
C ILE A 37 2.85 13.94 8.68
N ASN A 38 3.25 13.10 9.63
CA ASN A 38 3.04 11.67 9.52
C ASN A 38 1.57 11.36 9.78
N ASN A 39 1.04 10.41 9.02
CA ASN A 39 -0.37 10.10 9.03
C ASN A 39 -0.61 8.60 9.08
N SER A 40 -1.66 8.20 9.78
CA SER A 40 -2.21 6.85 9.69
C SER A 40 -3.28 6.80 8.60
N LEU A 41 -3.16 5.80 7.73
CA LEU A 41 -4.24 5.47 6.79
C LEU A 41 -5.33 4.69 7.52
N THR A 42 -6.57 4.83 7.05
CA THR A 42 -7.70 4.13 7.65
C THR A 42 -7.60 2.62 7.43
N ASP A 43 -8.23 1.85 8.31
CA ASP A 43 -8.34 0.40 8.14
C ASP A 43 -9.03 0.03 6.84
N GLU A 44 -9.96 0.85 6.38
CA GLU A 44 -10.68 0.65 5.13
C GLU A 44 -9.75 0.60 3.92
N VAL A 45 -8.71 1.44 3.87
CA VAL A 45 -7.69 1.40 2.81
C VAL A 45 -6.96 0.06 2.82
N ARG A 46 -6.52 -0.39 4.00
CA ARG A 46 -5.80 -1.67 4.16
C ARG A 46 -6.68 -2.85 3.77
N VAL A 47 -7.93 -2.86 4.24
CA VAL A 47 -8.92 -3.89 3.93
C VAL A 47 -9.18 -3.96 2.42
N ASN A 48 -9.40 -2.82 1.78
CA ASN A 48 -9.70 -2.79 0.33
C ASN A 48 -8.48 -3.16 -0.52
N LEU A 49 -7.27 -2.71 -0.13
CA LEU A 49 -6.05 -3.11 -0.82
C LEU A 49 -5.80 -4.62 -0.68
N MET A 50 -6.05 -5.20 0.52
CA MET A 50 -5.93 -6.64 0.72
C MET A 50 -6.96 -7.43 -0.10
N LYS A 51 -8.19 -6.93 -0.23
CA LYS A 51 -9.20 -7.55 -1.10
C LYS A 51 -8.74 -7.60 -2.55
N LYS A 52 -8.11 -6.52 -3.06
CA LYS A 52 -7.55 -6.51 -4.42
C LYS A 52 -6.48 -7.57 -4.63
N ILE A 53 -5.61 -7.78 -3.66
CA ILE A 53 -4.58 -8.84 -3.71
C ILE A 53 -5.22 -10.24 -3.69
N THR A 54 -6.33 -10.41 -2.98
CA THR A 54 -6.97 -11.72 -2.77
C THR A 54 -7.88 -12.11 -3.93
N ASP A 55 -8.78 -11.21 -4.35
CA ASP A 55 -9.89 -11.50 -5.24
C ASP A 55 -9.75 -10.92 -6.65
N GLY A 56 -8.70 -10.12 -6.89
CA GLY A 56 -8.45 -9.51 -8.20
C GLY A 56 -9.52 -8.49 -8.63
N ASP A 57 -10.58 -8.95 -9.26
CA ASP A 57 -11.61 -8.11 -9.86
C ASP A 57 -12.78 -7.73 -8.95
N ALA A 58 -12.92 -8.34 -7.78
CA ALA A 58 -14.16 -8.33 -7.02
C ALA A 58 -14.55 -6.95 -6.42
N TYR A 59 -13.63 -5.98 -6.35
CA TYR A 59 -13.92 -4.66 -5.77
C TYR A 59 -13.27 -3.52 -6.57
N PRO A 60 -14.03 -2.89 -7.47
CA PRO A 60 -13.51 -1.81 -8.33
C PRO A 60 -13.21 -0.51 -7.59
N GLU A 61 -13.75 -0.32 -6.39
CA GLU A 61 -13.61 0.93 -5.65
C GLU A 61 -12.51 0.85 -4.60
N ILE A 62 -11.29 0.64 -5.02
CA ILE A 62 -10.20 1.10 -4.19
C ILE A 62 -10.29 2.61 -4.14
N LEU A 63 -10.13 3.07 -2.94
CA LEU A 63 -10.14 4.42 -2.50
C LEU A 63 -9.05 5.23 -3.21
N VAL A 64 -9.27 5.46 -4.50
CA VAL A 64 -8.40 6.36 -5.27
C VAL A 64 -8.62 7.76 -4.71
N PRO A 65 -7.58 8.42 -4.25
CA PRO A 65 -7.69 9.78 -3.76
C PRO A 65 -8.20 10.70 -4.84
N VAL A 66 -9.29 11.40 -4.58
CA VAL A 66 -9.88 12.38 -5.51
C VAL A 66 -9.94 13.77 -4.92
N ARG A 67 -9.72 13.90 -3.60
CA ARG A 67 -9.84 15.17 -2.92
C ARG A 67 -8.89 15.25 -1.71
N ILE A 68 -8.30 16.41 -1.53
CA ILE A 68 -7.63 16.80 -0.29
C ILE A 68 -8.45 17.93 0.34
N ILE A 69 -8.76 17.81 1.63
CA ILE A 69 -9.44 18.85 2.40
C ILE A 69 -8.51 19.32 3.50
N CYS A 70 -8.29 20.64 3.57
CA CYS A 70 -7.64 21.29 4.68
C CYS A 70 -8.69 21.92 5.59
N LEU A 71 -8.75 21.49 6.84
CA LEU A 71 -9.57 22.12 7.87
C LEU A 71 -8.76 23.22 8.54
N LEU A 72 -9.33 24.39 8.63
CA LEU A 72 -8.71 25.55 9.27
C LEU A 72 -9.15 25.66 10.76
N SER A 73 -8.36 26.31 11.57
CA SER A 73 -8.57 26.47 13.01
C SER A 73 -9.87 27.17 13.41
N ASN A 74 -10.48 27.92 12.49
CA ASN A 74 -11.79 28.57 12.68
C ASN A 74 -12.97 27.75 12.16
N MET A 75 -12.79 26.45 11.97
CA MET A 75 -13.78 25.46 11.49
C MET A 75 -14.29 25.66 10.06
N TYR A 76 -13.65 26.50 9.25
CA TYR A 76 -13.95 26.58 7.83
C TYR A 76 -13.17 25.53 7.03
N TRP A 77 -13.83 24.94 6.03
CA TRP A 77 -13.27 23.94 5.18
C TRP A 77 -12.81 24.58 3.87
N THR A 78 -11.53 24.46 3.54
CA THR A 78 -11.12 24.63 2.15
C THR A 78 -11.05 23.25 1.51
N SER A 79 -11.97 22.96 0.61
CA SER A 79 -11.95 21.78 -0.21
C SER A 79 -11.16 22.09 -1.47
N MET A 80 -10.07 21.38 -1.69
CA MET A 80 -9.31 21.43 -2.92
C MET A 80 -9.58 20.11 -3.67
N GLU A 81 -10.30 20.20 -4.79
CA GLU A 81 -10.53 19.03 -5.62
C GLU A 81 -9.29 18.72 -6.45
N MET A 82 -8.92 17.43 -6.47
CA MET A 82 -7.79 16.97 -7.26
C MET A 82 -8.21 16.75 -8.72
N VAL A 83 -8.71 17.81 -9.37
CA VAL A 83 -9.06 17.78 -10.78
C VAL A 83 -7.79 17.84 -11.62
N GLY A 84 -7.47 16.78 -12.32
CA GLY A 84 -6.27 16.71 -13.16
C GLY A 84 -4.99 16.45 -12.35
N THR A 85 -5.02 15.49 -11.46
CA THR A 85 -3.98 15.17 -10.47
C THR A 85 -2.61 14.93 -11.05
N ASN A 86 -1.63 15.65 -10.54
CA ASN A 86 -0.25 15.22 -10.54
C ASN A 86 -0.12 14.09 -9.51
N HIS A 87 -0.23 12.87 -9.95
CA HIS A 87 0.06 11.70 -9.14
C HIS A 87 1.16 10.89 -9.79
N SER A 88 2.03 10.33 -8.98
CA SER A 88 3.15 9.49 -9.44
C SER A 88 3.38 8.33 -8.48
N THR A 89 3.87 7.23 -9.01
CA THR A 89 4.40 6.12 -8.19
C THR A 89 5.90 6.04 -8.43
N SER A 90 6.69 6.01 -7.37
CA SER A 90 8.13 5.81 -7.46
C SER A 90 8.45 4.35 -7.82
N GLY A 91 9.67 4.10 -8.30
CA GLY A 91 10.26 2.77 -8.21
C GLY A 91 10.53 2.39 -6.75
N VAL A 92 10.95 1.14 -6.54
CA VAL A 92 11.32 0.66 -5.19
C VAL A 92 12.65 1.27 -4.75
N VAL A 93 12.61 1.98 -3.63
CA VAL A 93 13.81 2.58 -2.99
C VAL A 93 13.80 2.18 -1.51
N ASN A 94 14.88 1.58 -1.02
CA ASN A 94 15.00 1.13 0.38
C ASN A 94 13.82 0.25 0.85
N ASN A 95 13.37 -0.68 0.00
CA ASN A 95 12.20 -1.52 0.24
C ASN A 95 10.87 -0.75 0.39
N GLN A 96 10.77 0.42 -0.17
CA GLN A 96 9.57 1.25 -0.15
C GLN A 96 9.19 1.71 -1.56
N VAL A 97 7.89 1.86 -1.76
CA VAL A 97 7.28 2.54 -2.90
C VAL A 97 6.45 3.70 -2.38
N THR A 98 6.59 4.86 -2.98
CA THR A 98 5.83 6.06 -2.62
C THR A 98 4.87 6.40 -3.75
N THR A 99 3.59 6.52 -3.43
CA THR A 99 2.58 7.10 -4.32
C THR A 99 2.24 8.50 -3.83
N GLU A 100 2.45 9.49 -4.68
CA GLU A 100 2.29 10.90 -4.35
C GLU A 100 1.06 11.49 -5.05
N PHE A 101 0.33 12.33 -4.32
CA PHE A 101 -0.79 13.13 -4.79
C PHE A 101 -0.52 14.58 -4.42
N SER A 102 -0.46 15.47 -5.40
CA SER A 102 -0.17 16.88 -5.16
C SER A 102 -1.30 17.77 -5.65
N ILE A 103 -1.65 18.74 -4.83
CA ILE A 103 -2.64 19.75 -5.14
C ILE A 103 -2.15 21.13 -4.68
N SER A 104 -2.52 22.14 -5.43
CA SER A 104 -2.28 23.53 -5.07
C SER A 104 -3.59 24.31 -5.20
N GLY A 105 -3.89 25.13 -4.22
CA GLY A 105 -5.10 25.92 -4.20
C GLY A 105 -4.92 27.20 -3.38
N SER A 106 -5.63 28.25 -3.76
CA SER A 106 -5.70 29.47 -2.96
C SER A 106 -6.83 29.33 -1.93
N LYS A 107 -6.68 29.99 -0.80
CA LYS A 107 -7.78 30.20 0.14
C LYS A 107 -8.96 30.84 -0.60
N PRO A 108 -10.19 30.28 -0.52
CA PRO A 108 -11.36 30.89 -1.11
C PRO A 108 -11.59 32.30 -0.55
N LEU A 109 -11.69 33.29 -1.43
CA LEU A 109 -12.00 34.66 -1.03
C LEU A 109 -13.35 34.71 -0.26
N GLY A 110 -13.36 35.38 0.87
CA GLY A 110 -14.59 35.64 1.63
C GLY A 110 -15.06 34.52 2.55
N THR A 111 -14.25 33.47 2.76
CA THR A 111 -14.59 32.38 3.69
C THR A 111 -14.45 32.78 5.16
N PHE A 112 -13.62 33.73 5.49
CA PHE A 112 -13.52 34.37 6.83
C PHE A 112 -12.61 35.62 6.74
N ASP A 113 -12.85 36.56 7.65
CA ASP A 113 -11.98 37.70 7.85
C ASP A 113 -10.81 37.31 8.77
N GLY A 114 -9.60 37.56 8.30
CA GLY A 114 -8.38 37.38 9.09
C GLY A 114 -7.59 36.11 8.79
N SER A 115 -6.54 35.90 9.58
CA SER A 115 -5.63 34.78 9.48
C SER A 115 -6.18 33.52 10.14
N ALA A 116 -5.89 32.36 9.57
CA ALA A 116 -6.18 31.05 10.14
C ALA A 116 -4.99 30.12 9.97
N SER A 117 -4.86 29.13 10.85
CA SER A 117 -3.89 28.05 10.72
C SER A 117 -4.56 26.77 10.19
N ILE A 118 -3.78 25.89 9.61
CA ILE A 118 -4.26 24.56 9.21
C ILE A 118 -4.33 23.69 10.46
N SER A 119 -5.49 23.11 10.74
CA SER A 119 -5.68 22.21 11.86
C SER A 119 -5.66 20.74 11.48
N THR A 120 -6.12 20.40 10.28
CA THR A 120 -6.18 19.01 9.81
C THR A 120 -6.13 18.94 8.28
N VAL A 121 -5.48 17.92 7.76
CA VAL A 121 -5.48 17.58 6.34
C VAL A 121 -6.12 16.19 6.18
N TYR A 122 -7.15 16.10 5.34
CA TYR A 122 -7.79 14.84 4.99
C TYR A 122 -7.50 14.48 3.55
N LEU A 123 -7.22 13.20 3.31
CA LEU A 123 -7.21 12.58 2.00
C LEU A 123 -8.49 11.77 1.83
N LEU A 124 -9.25 12.05 0.80
CA LEU A 124 -10.57 11.47 0.57
C LEU A 124 -10.64 10.81 -0.81
N SER A 125 -11.34 9.70 -0.89
CA SER A 125 -11.92 9.16 -2.12
C SER A 125 -13.30 9.78 -2.36
N ASN A 126 -14.00 9.31 -3.41
CA ASN A 126 -15.38 9.72 -3.65
C ASN A 126 -16.35 9.34 -2.52
N SER A 127 -16.06 8.27 -1.78
CA SER A 127 -16.97 7.68 -0.79
C SER A 127 -16.44 7.66 0.63
N SER A 128 -15.12 7.75 0.84
CA SER A 128 -14.52 7.48 2.15
C SER A 128 -13.28 8.32 2.42
N GLN A 129 -12.98 8.48 3.70
CA GLN A 129 -11.73 9.05 4.16
C GLN A 129 -10.61 7.99 4.05
N ILE A 130 -9.57 8.32 3.31
CA ILE A 130 -8.38 7.48 3.14
C ILE A 130 -7.40 7.67 4.30
N GLY A 131 -7.22 8.92 4.72
CA GLY A 131 -6.32 9.26 5.81
C GLY A 131 -6.58 10.64 6.36
N SER A 132 -6.05 10.89 7.56
CA SER A 132 -6.13 12.21 8.21
C SER A 132 -4.86 12.51 8.99
N ALA A 133 -4.39 13.72 8.85
CA ALA A 133 -3.34 14.31 9.67
C ALA A 133 -3.98 15.35 10.61
N THR A 134 -3.84 15.17 11.92
CA THR A 134 -4.54 15.98 12.92
C THR A 134 -3.69 17.11 13.49
N GLY A 135 -4.37 18.11 14.04
CA GLY A 135 -3.85 19.42 14.38
C GLY A 135 -2.71 19.52 15.40
N ASP A 136 -2.48 18.51 16.20
CA ASP A 136 -1.35 18.52 17.16
C ASP A 136 0.02 18.40 16.46
N GLU A 137 0.00 18.00 15.18
CA GLU A 137 1.20 17.81 14.36
C GLU A 137 1.46 18.98 13.39
N ILE A 138 0.50 19.90 13.24
CA ILE A 138 0.63 21.04 12.33
C ILE A 138 1.09 22.28 13.13
N ASP A 139 2.18 22.89 12.68
CA ASP A 139 2.69 24.11 13.31
C ASP A 139 1.62 25.22 13.35
N PRO A 140 1.08 25.60 14.52
CA PRO A 140 0.06 26.62 14.65
C PRO A 140 0.54 28.01 14.23
N ASN A 141 1.85 28.19 14.02
CA ASN A 141 2.42 29.45 13.57
C ASN A 141 2.32 29.63 12.05
N VAL A 142 1.95 28.60 11.29
CA VAL A 142 1.74 28.75 9.84
C VAL A 142 0.36 29.38 9.62
N GLN A 143 0.33 30.69 9.54
CA GLN A 143 -0.88 31.47 9.28
C GLN A 143 -1.17 31.60 7.78
N ILE A 144 -2.46 31.45 7.42
CA ILE A 144 -2.93 31.60 6.05
C ILE A 144 -3.74 32.89 5.97
N ASP A 145 -3.23 33.84 5.17
CA ASP A 145 -3.89 35.10 4.91
C ASP A 145 -4.64 35.06 3.56
N ASP A 146 -5.43 36.10 3.27
CA ASP A 146 -6.09 36.25 1.99
C ASP A 146 -5.05 36.29 0.85
N ASN A 147 -5.35 35.60 -0.26
CA ASN A 147 -4.46 35.42 -1.41
C ASN A 147 -3.21 34.55 -1.17
N ASP A 148 -3.08 33.91 -0.03
CA ASP A 148 -2.06 32.88 0.13
C ASP A 148 -2.43 31.59 -0.64
N THR A 149 -1.41 30.85 -1.04
CA THR A 149 -1.57 29.54 -1.70
C THR A 149 -1.17 28.45 -0.74
N ILE A 150 -1.96 27.38 -0.72
CA ILE A 150 -1.66 26.17 0.02
C ILE A 150 -1.30 25.08 -0.99
N ASP A 151 -0.09 24.59 -0.89
CA ASP A 151 0.36 23.42 -1.64
C ASP A 151 0.34 22.21 -0.68
N VAL A 152 -0.33 21.16 -1.06
CA VAL A 152 -0.35 19.90 -0.29
C VAL A 152 0.16 18.77 -1.18
N THR A 153 1.18 18.09 -0.71
CA THR A 153 1.62 16.81 -1.27
C THR A 153 1.31 15.73 -0.26
N TYR A 154 0.42 14.82 -0.61
CA TYR A 154 0.08 13.66 0.19
C TYR A 154 0.77 12.43 -0.38
N LYS A 155 1.48 11.69 0.47
CA LYS A 155 2.20 10.48 0.11
C LYS A 155 1.62 9.29 0.81
N ILE A 156 1.38 8.23 0.06
CA ILE A 156 1.12 6.90 0.60
C ILE A 156 2.40 6.09 0.39
N ILE A 157 2.95 5.60 1.48
CA ILE A 157 4.22 4.89 1.49
C ILE A 157 3.95 3.43 1.84
N LEU A 158 4.24 2.56 0.87
CA LEU A 158 4.25 1.11 1.03
C LEU A 158 5.66 0.67 1.39
N SER A 159 5.80 -0.11 2.45
CA SER A 159 7.05 -0.79 2.81
C SER A 159 6.87 -2.30 2.81
N ARG A 160 7.95 -3.04 2.63
CA ARG A 160 7.91 -4.50 2.50
C ARG A 160 9.01 -5.20 3.25
N SER A 161 8.82 -6.51 3.49
CA SER A 161 9.94 -7.41 3.75
C SER A 161 10.74 -7.68 2.45
N PRO A 162 12.04 -8.05 2.56
CA PRO A 162 12.89 -8.31 1.38
C PRO A 162 12.38 -9.41 0.44
N ASP A 163 11.55 -10.31 0.94
CA ASP A 163 11.07 -11.48 0.19
C ASP A 163 9.90 -11.14 -0.77
N VAL A 164 9.29 -9.96 -0.61
CA VAL A 164 8.26 -9.43 -1.52
C VAL A 164 8.94 -8.76 -2.72
N SER A 165 8.45 -8.99 -3.92
CA SER A 165 9.06 -8.47 -5.15
C SER A 165 8.83 -6.97 -5.35
N ASP A 166 9.74 -6.32 -6.10
CA ASP A 166 9.60 -4.94 -6.55
C ASP A 166 8.34 -4.75 -7.41
N ASP A 167 8.07 -5.71 -8.30
CA ASP A 167 6.91 -5.66 -9.20
C ASP A 167 5.59 -5.59 -8.42
N LEU A 168 5.42 -6.41 -7.38
CA LEU A 168 4.22 -6.34 -6.54
C LEU A 168 4.09 -4.97 -5.87
N MET A 169 5.18 -4.44 -5.35
CA MET A 169 5.17 -3.15 -4.67
C MET A 169 4.77 -2.00 -5.59
N VAL A 170 5.35 -1.93 -6.79
CA VAL A 170 5.02 -0.89 -7.78
C VAL A 170 3.56 -1.01 -8.20
N ARG A 171 3.06 -2.22 -8.45
CA ARG A 171 1.66 -2.44 -8.83
C ARG A 171 0.67 -2.07 -7.72
N LEU A 172 0.99 -2.34 -6.46
CA LEU A 172 0.17 -1.87 -5.33
C LEU A 172 0.13 -0.34 -5.26
N GLY A 173 1.26 0.32 -5.52
CA GLY A 173 1.31 1.78 -5.66
C GLY A 173 0.45 2.30 -6.82
N ASP A 174 0.46 1.62 -7.95
CA ASP A 174 -0.37 1.97 -9.11
C ASP A 174 -1.85 1.77 -8.84
N ILE A 175 -2.23 0.74 -8.11
CA ILE A 175 -3.61 0.54 -7.64
C ILE A 175 -4.06 1.75 -6.80
N LEU A 176 -3.23 2.22 -5.88
CA LEU A 176 -3.56 3.36 -5.01
C LEU A 176 -3.76 4.68 -5.76
N ARG A 177 -3.23 4.82 -6.96
CA ARG A 177 -3.47 6.00 -7.82
C ARG A 177 -4.52 5.78 -8.91
N GLY A 178 -5.22 4.65 -8.89
CA GLY A 178 -6.32 4.35 -9.83
C GLY A 178 -5.88 3.87 -11.21
N VAL A 179 -4.61 3.56 -11.39
CA VAL A 179 -4.18 2.78 -12.55
C VAL A 179 -4.63 1.36 -12.32
N ASP A 180 -5.57 0.89 -13.13
CA ASP A 180 -6.17 -0.44 -12.96
C ASP A 180 -5.12 -1.52 -13.18
N GLN A 181 -4.74 -2.14 -12.10
CA GLN A 181 -3.81 -3.27 -12.07
C GLN A 181 -4.47 -4.36 -11.22
N ASN A 182 -4.97 -5.38 -11.87
CA ASN A 182 -5.44 -6.55 -11.16
C ASN A 182 -4.24 -7.37 -10.69
N VAL A 183 -4.09 -7.51 -9.39
CA VAL A 183 -3.09 -8.39 -8.78
C VAL A 183 -3.81 -9.60 -8.21
N THR A 184 -3.68 -10.75 -8.88
CA THR A 184 -4.25 -12.01 -8.38
C THR A 184 -3.12 -12.95 -8.02
N ILE A 185 -2.90 -13.16 -6.74
CA ILE A 185 -1.92 -14.11 -6.25
C ILE A 185 -2.57 -15.50 -6.20
N SER A 186 -2.19 -16.40 -7.10
CA SER A 186 -2.91 -17.68 -7.27
C SER A 186 -2.04 -18.89 -7.63
N ARG A 187 -0.72 -18.71 -7.79
CA ARG A 187 0.20 -19.80 -8.17
C ARG A 187 1.40 -19.84 -7.25
N ALA A 188 1.86 -21.06 -6.98
CA ALA A 188 3.07 -21.30 -6.23
C ALA A 188 3.92 -22.39 -6.91
N SER A 189 5.23 -22.31 -6.73
CA SER A 189 6.17 -23.29 -7.24
C SER A 189 7.28 -23.59 -6.25
N LEU A 190 7.80 -24.82 -6.32
CA LEU A 190 8.97 -25.26 -5.59
C LEU A 190 10.14 -25.45 -6.57
N TYR A 191 11.33 -25.07 -6.14
CA TYR A 191 12.57 -25.19 -6.90
C TYR A 191 13.68 -25.80 -6.06
N ASN A 192 14.57 -26.56 -6.74
CA ASN A 192 15.88 -26.94 -6.23
C ASN A 192 16.92 -26.13 -7.00
N GLY A 193 17.45 -25.07 -6.40
CA GLY A 193 18.27 -24.10 -7.12
C GLY A 193 17.53 -23.52 -8.35
N ALA A 194 18.04 -23.77 -9.55
CA ALA A 194 17.40 -23.33 -10.79
C ALA A 194 16.37 -24.34 -11.35
N THR A 195 16.29 -25.55 -10.78
CA THR A 195 15.43 -26.61 -11.30
C THR A 195 14.02 -26.48 -10.75
N HIS A 196 13.03 -26.29 -11.62
CA HIS A 196 11.62 -26.32 -11.26
C HIS A 196 11.20 -27.75 -10.87
N LEU A 197 10.64 -27.90 -9.68
CA LEU A 197 10.18 -29.20 -9.16
C LEU A 197 8.68 -29.40 -9.39
N GLN A 198 7.88 -28.45 -8.93
CA GLN A 198 6.43 -28.54 -9.06
C GLN A 198 5.78 -27.16 -8.96
N GLN A 199 4.62 -27.03 -9.63
CA GLN A 199 3.73 -25.87 -9.54
C GLN A 199 2.35 -26.32 -9.05
N THR A 200 1.70 -25.46 -8.28
CA THR A 200 0.31 -25.65 -7.84
C THR A 200 -0.48 -24.36 -7.91
N ALA A 201 -1.80 -24.48 -8.10
CA ALA A 201 -2.73 -23.38 -7.93
C ALA A 201 -3.21 -23.33 -6.48
N PHE A 202 -3.53 -22.13 -6.00
CA PHE A 202 -4.15 -21.96 -4.70
C PHE A 202 -5.05 -20.71 -4.69
N THR A 203 -5.85 -20.59 -3.66
CA THR A 203 -6.69 -19.41 -3.42
C THR A 203 -6.36 -18.85 -2.04
N LEU A 204 -6.11 -17.56 -1.97
CA LEU A 204 -5.98 -16.84 -0.70
C LEU A 204 -7.35 -16.76 -0.03
N GLN A 205 -7.37 -16.99 1.28
CA GLN A 205 -8.52 -16.74 2.12
C GLN A 205 -8.39 -15.38 2.77
N TRP A 206 -9.31 -14.50 2.44
CA TRP A 206 -9.34 -13.15 2.98
C TRP A 206 -9.74 -13.14 4.46
N GLY A 207 -9.02 -12.36 5.26
CA GLY A 207 -9.22 -12.17 6.69
C GLY A 207 -9.14 -10.70 7.15
N GLY A 208 -9.65 -9.76 6.35
CA GLY A 208 -9.59 -8.33 6.67
C GLY A 208 -8.31 -7.68 6.13
N THR A 209 -7.39 -7.27 7.01
CA THR A 209 -6.08 -6.71 6.64
C THR A 209 -5.02 -7.78 6.36
N SER A 210 -5.39 -9.03 6.33
CA SER A 210 -4.51 -10.16 5.99
C SER A 210 -5.23 -11.16 5.11
N SER A 211 -4.43 -11.97 4.40
CA SER A 211 -4.93 -13.13 3.65
C SER A 211 -3.95 -14.29 3.77
N SER A 212 -4.44 -15.51 3.77
CA SER A 212 -3.62 -16.71 3.98
C SER A 212 -4.06 -17.89 3.12
N ALA A 213 -3.16 -18.83 2.92
CA ALA A 213 -3.43 -20.10 2.27
C ALA A 213 -2.52 -21.20 2.82
N ASN A 214 -3.01 -22.43 2.85
CA ASN A 214 -2.20 -23.64 3.00
C ASN A 214 -1.96 -24.23 1.60
N ILE A 215 -0.81 -23.93 1.03
CA ILE A 215 -0.47 -24.27 -0.34
C ILE A 215 0.04 -25.71 -0.39
N ARG A 216 -0.65 -26.57 -1.12
CA ARG A 216 -0.35 -28.00 -1.18
C ARG A 216 0.30 -28.37 -2.50
N PHE A 217 1.47 -28.99 -2.39
CA PHE A 217 2.17 -29.66 -3.48
C PHE A 217 1.99 -31.16 -3.33
N ASN A 218 1.44 -31.82 -4.33
CA ASN A 218 1.11 -33.23 -4.26
C ASN A 218 2.17 -34.07 -4.94
N THR A 219 2.48 -35.24 -4.37
CA THR A 219 3.24 -36.32 -5.03
C THR A 219 4.59 -35.84 -5.56
N ILE A 220 5.40 -35.19 -4.71
CA ILE A 220 6.74 -34.80 -5.10
C ILE A 220 7.65 -36.04 -5.05
N THR A 221 8.39 -36.27 -6.13
CA THR A 221 9.25 -37.46 -6.27
C THR A 221 10.67 -37.21 -5.76
N SER A 222 11.11 -35.97 -5.69
CA SER A 222 12.43 -35.59 -5.18
C SER A 222 12.39 -34.15 -4.67
N LEU A 223 12.78 -33.95 -3.42
CA LEU A 223 12.87 -32.63 -2.80
C LEU A 223 14.19 -32.54 -2.03
N PRO A 224 14.98 -31.46 -2.16
CA PRO A 224 16.17 -31.24 -1.34
C PRO A 224 15.78 -30.79 0.08
N ASP A 225 16.71 -30.92 1.02
CA ASP A 225 16.52 -30.44 2.40
C ASP A 225 16.16 -28.96 2.48
N ILE A 226 16.67 -28.18 1.51
CA ILE A 226 16.31 -26.76 1.34
C ILE A 226 15.82 -26.54 -0.08
N ALA A 227 14.55 -26.16 -0.21
CA ALA A 227 13.94 -25.76 -1.46
C ALA A 227 13.65 -24.26 -1.50
N THR A 228 13.52 -23.70 -2.70
CA THR A 228 13.04 -22.33 -2.85
C THR A 228 11.56 -22.34 -3.21
N PHE A 229 10.79 -21.63 -2.45
CA PHE A 229 9.37 -21.44 -2.62
C PHE A 229 9.11 -20.10 -3.28
N TYR A 230 8.33 -20.09 -4.35
CA TYR A 230 7.93 -18.88 -5.08
C TYR A 230 6.42 -18.76 -5.13
N ILE A 231 5.94 -17.52 -5.03
CA ILE A 231 4.57 -17.15 -5.30
C ILE A 231 4.53 -16.30 -6.57
N TYR A 232 3.50 -16.52 -7.37
CA TYR A 232 3.29 -15.83 -8.64
C TYR A 232 1.90 -15.24 -8.74
N GLU A 233 1.83 -14.20 -9.56
CA GLU A 233 0.59 -13.59 -9.98
C GLU A 233 0.04 -14.27 -11.25
N GLY A 234 -1.30 -14.27 -11.34
CA GLY A 234 -2.02 -14.77 -12.51
C GLY A 234 -1.99 -16.28 -12.67
N SER A 235 -2.33 -16.73 -13.86
CA SER A 235 -2.41 -18.16 -14.20
C SER A 235 -1.07 -18.79 -14.58
N GLY A 236 -0.03 -17.98 -14.75
CA GLY A 236 1.32 -18.40 -15.15
C GLY A 236 2.35 -18.35 -14.00
N ILE A 237 3.60 -18.56 -14.36
CA ILE A 237 4.78 -18.44 -13.48
C ILE A 237 5.71 -17.32 -13.95
N THR A 238 5.15 -16.28 -14.57
CA THR A 238 5.93 -15.20 -15.21
C THR A 238 6.23 -14.07 -14.26
N THR A 239 5.25 -13.64 -13.47
CA THR A 239 5.42 -12.53 -12.53
C THR A 239 5.55 -13.06 -11.12
N LYS A 240 6.78 -13.08 -10.62
CA LYS A 240 7.12 -13.50 -9.26
C LYS A 240 6.81 -12.36 -8.29
N VAL A 241 5.98 -12.65 -7.30
CA VAL A 241 5.58 -11.67 -6.27
C VAL A 241 6.22 -11.90 -4.91
N TYR A 242 6.71 -13.12 -4.67
CA TYR A 242 7.35 -13.50 -3.41
C TYR A 242 8.32 -14.66 -3.61
N SER A 243 9.39 -14.73 -2.78
CA SER A 243 10.32 -15.86 -2.77
C SER A 243 10.91 -16.08 -1.38
N GLU A 244 10.99 -17.32 -0.96
CA GLU A 244 11.59 -17.73 0.32
C GLU A 244 12.30 -19.09 0.18
N ALA A 245 13.39 -19.28 0.94
CA ALA A 245 13.98 -20.59 1.15
C ALA A 245 13.22 -21.33 2.26
N ILE A 246 12.74 -22.53 1.98
CA ILE A 246 12.04 -23.39 2.94
C ILE A 246 12.88 -24.60 3.29
N THR A 247 12.89 -25.00 4.56
CA THR A 247 13.46 -26.25 5.03
C THR A 247 12.37 -27.33 5.04
N VAL A 248 12.70 -28.51 4.51
CA VAL A 248 11.75 -29.60 4.41
C VAL A 248 12.32 -30.82 5.13
N ASP A 249 11.87 -31.04 6.36
CA ASP A 249 12.35 -32.12 7.20
C ASP A 249 11.41 -33.35 7.10
N GLY A 250 12.02 -34.55 7.06
CA GLY A 250 11.28 -35.82 7.17
C GLY A 250 10.39 -36.14 5.98
N TRP A 251 10.68 -35.59 4.81
CA TRP A 251 9.94 -35.82 3.57
C TRP A 251 10.38 -37.15 2.91
N GLY A 252 9.39 -37.92 2.43
CA GLY A 252 9.59 -39.13 1.64
C GLY A 252 9.05 -39.00 0.21
N SER A 253 9.64 -39.74 -0.74
CA SER A 253 9.15 -39.74 -2.13
C SER A 253 7.68 -40.14 -2.19
N GLY A 254 6.86 -39.30 -2.83
CA GLY A 254 5.43 -39.49 -2.95
C GLY A 254 4.59 -38.76 -1.88
N ASP A 255 5.24 -38.13 -0.90
CA ASP A 255 4.54 -37.33 0.11
C ASP A 255 4.05 -36.00 -0.45
N ASN A 256 3.06 -35.43 0.23
CA ASN A 256 2.60 -34.07 -0.02
C ASN A 256 3.38 -33.10 0.84
N VAL A 257 3.67 -31.93 0.27
CA VAL A 257 4.25 -30.80 0.99
C VAL A 257 3.21 -29.71 1.15
N ILE A 258 2.99 -29.23 2.36
CA ILE A 258 2.11 -28.10 2.65
C ILE A 258 2.97 -26.92 3.09
N VAL A 259 2.87 -25.80 2.38
CA VAL A 259 3.53 -24.55 2.71
C VAL A 259 2.47 -23.54 3.15
N PRO A 260 2.41 -23.19 4.43
CA PRO A 260 1.56 -22.10 4.88
C PRO A 260 2.12 -20.78 4.37
N PHE A 261 1.26 -19.96 3.81
CA PHE A 261 1.60 -18.62 3.31
C PHE A 261 0.60 -17.61 3.84
N SER A 262 1.05 -16.46 4.24
CA SER A 262 0.20 -15.33 4.60
C SER A 262 0.81 -14.01 4.18
N ILE A 263 -0.04 -13.06 3.84
CA ILE A 263 0.33 -11.68 3.55
C ILE A 263 -0.56 -10.76 4.38
N SER A 264 0.00 -9.71 4.97
CA SER A 264 -0.72 -8.77 5.82
C SER A 264 -0.33 -7.32 5.52
N LEU A 265 -1.28 -6.40 5.71
CA LEU A 265 -1.07 -4.96 5.67
C LEU A 265 -1.12 -4.41 7.09
N THR A 266 -0.02 -3.82 7.54
CA THR A 266 0.12 -3.18 8.85
C THR A 266 0.16 -1.66 8.72
N ALA A 267 -0.17 -0.97 9.81
CA ALA A 267 -0.05 0.48 9.90
C ALA A 267 1.41 0.91 10.03
#